data_5e46cac10a75ff734a7e5ec91a3412bf
#
_entry.id   5e46cac10a75ff734a7e5ec91a3412bf
#
_cell.length_a   1.000
_cell.length_b   1.000
_cell.length_c   1.000
_cell.angle_alpha   90.00
_cell.angle_beta   90.00
_cell.angle_gamma   90.00
#
_symmetry.space_group_name_H-M   'P 1'
#
loop_
_entity.id
_entity.type
_entity.pdbx_description
1 polymer ?
#
loop_
_entity_poly.entity_id
_entity_poly.type
_entity_poly.pdbx_seq_one_letter_code
_entity_poly.pdbx_strand_id
1 'polypeptide(L)'
;MKQFLAICRSQAARWMAGRLAATVICLCGTRSMAASALDDLRPLVVTKTWTEHTAEKQGDTQTREVTAEIWTAAFQRRIDEAKRLEIPARPEPYYVDGPIVLPSGATIVADPAAEIRLVPGANTCIVRNANLVGFASGPVPSDSQPDTDIAIDGGIWSTTLATTPAAPQGNVRGGSGQKPPVPGVHGVILLQNVRRISVKNVTIRQSRPFGVHLANAHEFRVENITLDRHRRDGVHVNGPASDGLIRGVRGDSHDDNVALNAWDWKHYTPSYGPIERVVVEDVTGSPEGLPSANSIRLLPGVKKFDDGTLLDCPIRDITLRRITDIKEFKCYGQPNLELGRDNDSSVGVGRLENIRFEQMTFHRSGTIEVHADTDGLVIDGVALDFELPPAWHLLAIGPKSMTYKHSPTDTAKWTEIFSPDLDCTVRNVRVSGVRLAGSTEDLPTERLVNVIEQRLNPDYPRTTPSGGTGRGIWVR
;
A
#
# COMPACT_ATOMS: atom_id res chain seq x y z
N MET A 1 14.99 -36.45 -51.12
CA MET A 1 14.76 -35.29 -50.24
C MET A 1 13.71 -34.33 -50.80
N LYS A 2 12.71 -34.78 -51.55
CA LYS A 2 11.60 -33.97 -52.11
C LYS A 2 10.19 -34.59 -51.90
N GLN A 3 10.06 -35.61 -51.04
CA GLN A 3 8.78 -36.27 -50.76
C GLN A 3 8.33 -36.18 -49.27
N PHE A 4 9.06 -35.49 -48.40
CA PHE A 4 8.70 -35.34 -46.99
C PHE A 4 8.04 -34.02 -46.61
N LEU A 5 7.82 -33.10 -47.58
CA LEU A 5 7.25 -31.75 -47.35
C LEU A 5 5.75 -31.62 -47.73
N ALA A 6 5.12 -32.70 -48.17
CA ALA A 6 3.73 -32.66 -48.62
C ALA A 6 2.69 -33.14 -47.59
N ILE A 7 3.12 -33.76 -46.50
CA ILE A 7 2.19 -34.34 -45.48
C ILE A 7 1.92 -33.42 -44.29
N CYS A 8 2.76 -32.42 -44.06
CA CYS A 8 2.55 -31.46 -42.92
C CYS A 8 1.63 -30.29 -43.23
N ARG A 9 1.13 -30.09 -44.46
CA ARG A 9 0.26 -28.95 -44.81
C ARG A 9 -1.24 -29.25 -44.73
N SER A 10 -1.69 -30.49 -44.56
CA SER A 10 -3.12 -30.82 -44.57
C SER A 10 -3.74 -30.99 -43.18
N GLN A 11 -2.98 -31.01 -42.11
CA GLN A 11 -3.53 -31.12 -40.76
C GLN A 11 -3.63 -29.81 -39.98
N ALA A 12 -2.90 -28.75 -40.37
CA ALA A 12 -2.98 -27.44 -39.73
C ALA A 12 -4.23 -26.62 -40.13
N ALA A 13 -4.84 -26.92 -41.25
CA ALA A 13 -6.00 -26.16 -41.75
C ALA A 13 -7.35 -26.62 -41.16
N ARG A 14 -7.42 -27.78 -40.54
CA ARG A 14 -8.67 -28.28 -39.91
C ARG A 14 -8.82 -27.97 -38.44
N TRP A 15 -7.80 -27.45 -37.78
CA TRP A 15 -7.86 -27.08 -36.33
C TRP A 15 -8.20 -25.61 -36.07
N MET A 16 -8.13 -24.73 -37.09
CA MET A 16 -8.45 -23.33 -36.90
C MET A 16 -9.91 -22.97 -37.25
N ALA A 17 -10.63 -23.81 -37.94
CA ALA A 17 -12.04 -23.56 -38.29
C ALA A 17 -13.06 -23.94 -37.22
N GLY A 18 -12.65 -24.74 -36.22
CA GLY A 18 -13.54 -25.22 -35.14
C GLY A 18 -13.58 -24.33 -33.87
N ARG A 19 -12.73 -23.32 -33.74
CA ARG A 19 -12.68 -22.46 -32.55
C ARG A 19 -13.21 -21.04 -32.73
N LEU A 20 -13.51 -20.61 -33.97
CA LEU A 20 -14.06 -19.27 -34.23
C LEU A 20 -15.59 -19.18 -34.18
N ALA A 21 -16.29 -20.31 -34.14
CA ALA A 21 -17.76 -20.30 -34.09
C ALA A 21 -18.36 -20.35 -32.67
N ALA A 22 -17.56 -20.67 -31.63
CA ALA A 22 -18.04 -20.76 -30.23
C ALA A 22 -17.86 -19.50 -29.39
N THR A 23 -17.11 -18.50 -29.90
CA THR A 23 -16.76 -17.29 -29.11
C THR A 23 -17.65 -16.07 -29.40
N VAL A 24 -18.48 -16.12 -30.45
CA VAL A 24 -19.30 -14.97 -30.85
C VAL A 24 -20.71 -14.95 -30.27
N ILE A 25 -21.20 -16.05 -29.70
CA ILE A 25 -22.61 -16.11 -29.21
C ILE A 25 -22.74 -15.73 -27.73
N CYS A 26 -21.65 -15.60 -26.96
CA CYS A 26 -21.74 -15.28 -25.53
C CYS A 26 -21.60 -13.79 -25.17
N LEU A 27 -21.36 -12.90 -26.14
CA LEU A 27 -21.10 -11.48 -25.88
C LEU A 27 -22.30 -10.54 -26.08
N CYS A 28 -23.41 -11.02 -26.64
CA CYS A 28 -24.60 -10.17 -26.86
C CYS A 28 -25.69 -10.30 -25.76
N GLY A 29 -25.59 -11.26 -24.85
CA GLY A 29 -26.64 -11.49 -23.83
C GLY A 29 -26.44 -10.77 -22.50
N THR A 30 -25.22 -10.32 -22.18
CA THR A 30 -24.90 -9.76 -20.86
C THR A 30 -24.98 -8.22 -20.78
N ARG A 31 -25.05 -7.53 -21.91
CA ARG A 31 -25.11 -6.05 -21.93
C ARG A 31 -26.50 -5.46 -21.61
N SER A 32 -27.57 -6.23 -21.73
CA SER A 32 -28.93 -5.70 -21.52
C SER A 32 -29.43 -5.80 -20.06
N MET A 33 -28.87 -6.70 -19.25
CA MET A 33 -29.33 -6.87 -17.87
C MET A 33 -28.69 -5.92 -16.86
N ALA A 34 -27.48 -5.41 -17.14
CA ALA A 34 -26.74 -4.57 -16.19
C ALA A 34 -27.24 -3.11 -16.15
N ALA A 35 -27.80 -2.58 -17.25
CA ALA A 35 -28.34 -1.22 -17.28
C ALA A 35 -29.59 -1.05 -16.41
N SER A 36 -30.42 -2.10 -16.27
CA SER A 36 -31.63 -2.07 -15.44
C SER A 36 -31.37 -2.12 -13.94
N ALA A 37 -30.16 -2.51 -13.50
CA ALA A 37 -29.86 -2.74 -12.10
C ALA A 37 -29.82 -1.45 -11.25
N LEU A 38 -29.68 -0.27 -11.86
CA LEU A 38 -29.63 1.03 -11.17
C LEU A 38 -30.79 1.98 -11.56
N ASP A 39 -31.70 1.57 -12.46
CA ASP A 39 -32.77 2.43 -12.97
C ASP A 39 -33.76 2.84 -11.86
N ASP A 40 -34.05 1.94 -10.94
CA ASP A 40 -34.90 2.18 -9.79
C ASP A 40 -34.28 3.15 -8.77
N LEU A 41 -32.95 3.35 -8.81
CA LEU A 41 -32.22 4.29 -7.95
C LEU A 41 -32.11 5.69 -8.54
N ARG A 42 -32.50 5.90 -9.80
CA ARG A 42 -32.45 7.21 -10.48
C ARG A 42 -33.11 8.35 -9.71
N PRO A 43 -34.23 8.18 -9.02
CA PRO A 43 -34.84 9.24 -8.22
C PRO A 43 -33.97 9.76 -7.06
N LEU A 44 -32.95 9.01 -6.65
CA LEU A 44 -32.01 9.36 -5.59
C LEU A 44 -30.74 10.05 -6.12
N VAL A 45 -30.57 10.08 -7.44
CA VAL A 45 -29.42 10.71 -8.09
C VAL A 45 -29.69 12.20 -8.23
N VAL A 46 -28.77 13.01 -7.72
CA VAL A 46 -28.85 14.47 -7.81
C VAL A 46 -27.75 15.02 -8.70
N THR A 47 -28.03 16.09 -9.42
CA THR A 47 -27.02 16.80 -10.22
C THR A 47 -26.42 17.91 -9.39
N LYS A 48 -25.09 17.98 -9.36
CA LYS A 48 -24.34 19.07 -8.72
C LYS A 48 -23.36 19.70 -9.70
N THR A 49 -23.08 20.97 -9.48
CA THR A 49 -22.08 21.73 -10.22
C THR A 49 -21.00 22.20 -9.27
N TRP A 50 -19.73 22.07 -9.66
CA TRP A 50 -18.58 22.59 -8.93
C TRP A 50 -17.50 23.06 -9.88
N THR A 51 -16.65 23.94 -9.38
CA THR A 51 -15.44 24.38 -10.07
C THR A 51 -14.26 23.57 -9.56
N GLU A 52 -13.44 23.04 -10.45
CA GLU A 52 -12.22 22.32 -10.10
C GLU A 52 -11.01 22.90 -10.83
N HIS A 53 -9.85 22.84 -10.21
CA HIS A 53 -8.57 23.14 -10.86
C HIS A 53 -8.19 21.98 -11.78
N THR A 54 -7.82 22.29 -13.01
CA THR A 54 -7.49 21.27 -14.02
C THR A 54 -6.01 20.84 -13.97
N ALA A 55 -5.19 21.56 -13.22
CA ALA A 55 -3.76 21.39 -13.25
C ALA A 55 -3.26 20.25 -12.39
N GLU A 56 -2.41 19.42 -12.97
CA GLU A 56 -1.54 18.48 -12.26
C GLU A 56 -0.28 19.17 -11.71
N LYS A 57 0.07 20.36 -12.20
CA LYS A 57 1.27 21.09 -11.83
C LYS A 57 0.98 22.19 -10.81
N GLN A 58 1.82 22.27 -9.80
CA GLN A 58 1.75 23.33 -8.80
C GLN A 58 1.93 24.69 -9.47
N GLY A 59 0.99 25.62 -9.26
CA GLY A 59 1.04 26.99 -9.82
C GLY A 59 0.13 27.22 -11.03
N ASP A 60 -0.50 26.20 -11.61
CA ASP A 60 -1.51 26.39 -12.64
C ASP A 60 -2.85 26.79 -11.99
N THR A 61 -3.45 27.85 -12.49
CA THR A 61 -4.72 28.44 -11.99
C THR A 61 -5.90 28.14 -12.90
N GLN A 62 -5.72 27.29 -13.92
CA GLN A 62 -6.81 26.95 -14.81
C GLN A 62 -7.90 26.17 -14.05
N THR A 63 -9.13 26.60 -14.26
CA THR A 63 -10.31 26.00 -13.68
C THR A 63 -11.28 25.56 -14.75
N ARG A 64 -12.10 24.56 -14.43
CA ARG A 64 -13.26 24.20 -15.24
C ARG A 64 -14.49 24.03 -14.36
N GLU A 65 -15.63 24.32 -14.91
CA GLU A 65 -16.91 23.96 -14.30
C GLU A 65 -17.26 22.52 -14.69
N VAL A 66 -17.67 21.73 -13.72
CA VAL A 66 -18.11 20.35 -13.88
C VAL A 66 -19.53 20.24 -13.35
N THR A 67 -20.44 19.75 -14.18
CA THR A 67 -21.80 19.38 -13.80
C THR A 67 -21.97 17.89 -13.98
N ALA A 68 -22.27 17.17 -12.90
CA ALA A 68 -22.39 15.72 -12.96
C ALA A 68 -23.39 15.15 -11.94
N GLU A 69 -23.78 13.92 -12.19
CA GLU A 69 -24.65 13.13 -11.33
C GLU A 69 -23.90 12.62 -10.09
N ILE A 70 -24.48 12.81 -8.92
CA ILE A 70 -23.99 12.29 -7.64
C ILE A 70 -24.80 11.07 -7.23
N TRP A 71 -24.12 9.96 -7.03
CA TRP A 71 -24.71 8.65 -6.81
C TRP A 71 -24.63 8.15 -5.36
N THR A 72 -24.09 8.95 -4.44
CA THR A 72 -23.86 8.54 -3.05
C THR A 72 -25.12 7.97 -2.40
N ALA A 73 -26.24 8.70 -2.45
CA ALA A 73 -27.50 8.27 -1.83
C ALA A 73 -28.08 7.02 -2.51
N ALA A 74 -27.99 6.95 -3.83
CA ALA A 74 -28.46 5.82 -4.62
C ALA A 74 -27.68 4.52 -4.27
N PHE A 75 -26.36 4.59 -4.22
CA PHE A 75 -25.52 3.45 -3.87
C PHE A 75 -25.71 3.03 -2.41
N GLN A 76 -25.79 3.99 -1.49
CA GLN A 76 -26.06 3.69 -0.09
C GLN A 76 -27.41 3.00 0.09
N ARG A 77 -28.46 3.48 -0.56
CA ARG A 77 -29.78 2.88 -0.52
C ARG A 77 -29.75 1.41 -0.95
N ARG A 78 -29.04 1.08 -2.03
CA ARG A 78 -28.90 -0.30 -2.49
C ARG A 78 -28.16 -1.18 -1.47
N ILE A 79 -27.11 -0.67 -0.86
CA ILE A 79 -26.39 -1.38 0.21
C ILE A 79 -27.30 -1.61 1.41
N ASP A 80 -28.07 -0.61 1.83
CA ASP A 80 -28.94 -0.71 2.99
C ASP A 80 -30.05 -1.75 2.78
N GLU A 81 -30.62 -1.83 1.57
CA GLU A 81 -31.72 -2.74 1.25
C GLU A 81 -31.27 -4.16 0.95
N ALA A 82 -30.21 -4.30 0.17
CA ALA A 82 -29.82 -5.61 -0.40
C ALA A 82 -28.47 -6.12 0.11
N LYS A 83 -27.67 -5.30 0.80
CA LYS A 83 -26.26 -5.57 1.11
C LYS A 83 -25.42 -5.94 -0.13
N ARG A 84 -25.93 -5.61 -1.32
CA ARG A 84 -25.28 -5.89 -2.59
C ARG A 84 -25.49 -4.74 -3.55
N LEU A 85 -24.39 -4.21 -4.06
CA LEU A 85 -24.37 -3.14 -5.06
C LEU A 85 -23.64 -3.65 -6.31
N GLU A 86 -24.32 -3.66 -7.44
CA GLU A 86 -23.73 -3.92 -8.74
C GLU A 86 -23.61 -2.62 -9.52
N ILE A 87 -22.40 -2.29 -10.00
CA ILE A 87 -22.09 -1.04 -10.68
C ILE A 87 -21.69 -1.37 -12.13
N PRO A 88 -22.56 -1.16 -13.11
CA PRO A 88 -22.23 -1.40 -14.52
C PRO A 88 -21.30 -0.34 -15.07
N ALA A 89 -20.56 -0.68 -16.15
CA ALA A 89 -19.77 0.31 -16.88
C ALA A 89 -20.66 1.36 -17.53
N ARG A 90 -20.16 2.59 -17.56
CA ARG A 90 -20.72 3.70 -18.37
C ARG A 90 -19.60 4.67 -18.78
N PRO A 91 -19.83 5.54 -19.80
CA PRO A 91 -18.79 6.47 -20.24
C PRO A 91 -18.34 7.47 -19.19
N GLU A 92 -19.29 8.03 -18.42
CA GLU A 92 -19.01 9.02 -17.38
C GLU A 92 -18.78 8.35 -16.03
N PRO A 93 -17.92 8.90 -15.15
CA PRO A 93 -17.78 8.41 -13.79
C PRO A 93 -19.07 8.48 -12.98
N TYR A 94 -19.23 7.57 -12.06
CA TYR A 94 -20.19 7.68 -10.96
C TYR A 94 -19.59 8.56 -9.88
N TYR A 95 -19.99 9.82 -9.81
CA TYR A 95 -19.48 10.70 -8.76
C TYR A 95 -20.16 10.41 -7.42
N VAL A 96 -19.35 10.44 -6.37
CA VAL A 96 -19.81 10.33 -4.98
C VAL A 96 -19.24 11.49 -4.18
N ASP A 97 -20.02 12.06 -3.27
CA ASP A 97 -19.66 13.21 -2.43
C ASP A 97 -19.57 12.85 -0.94
N GLY A 98 -19.68 11.58 -0.64
CA GLY A 98 -19.55 10.98 0.68
C GLY A 98 -19.25 9.49 0.58
N PRO A 99 -18.95 8.84 1.70
CA PRO A 99 -18.61 7.43 1.71
C PRO A 99 -19.84 6.55 1.46
N ILE A 100 -19.64 5.46 0.72
CA ILE A 100 -20.53 4.30 0.70
C ILE A 100 -20.18 3.48 1.95
N VAL A 101 -21.12 3.31 2.86
CA VAL A 101 -20.91 2.64 4.15
C VAL A 101 -21.38 1.20 4.08
N LEU A 102 -20.46 0.26 4.30
CA LEU A 102 -20.69 -1.17 4.18
C LEU A 102 -20.93 -1.82 5.54
N PRO A 103 -22.13 -2.34 5.83
CA PRO A 103 -22.34 -3.19 6.99
C PRO A 103 -21.77 -4.60 6.76
N SER A 104 -21.71 -5.39 7.81
CA SER A 104 -21.33 -6.81 7.73
C SER A 104 -22.17 -7.56 6.69
N GLY A 105 -21.49 -8.37 5.86
CA GLY A 105 -22.08 -9.14 4.76
C GLY A 105 -22.29 -8.33 3.47
N ALA A 106 -21.84 -7.06 3.40
CA ALA A 106 -22.03 -6.24 2.23
C ALA A 106 -21.04 -6.60 1.10
N THR A 107 -21.53 -6.52 -0.13
CA THR A 107 -20.75 -6.79 -1.33
C THR A 107 -20.95 -5.71 -2.38
N ILE A 108 -19.85 -5.18 -2.91
CA ILE A 108 -19.83 -4.36 -4.12
C ILE A 108 -19.21 -5.17 -5.26
N VAL A 109 -19.88 -5.21 -6.40
CA VAL A 109 -19.37 -5.77 -7.65
C VAL A 109 -19.44 -4.67 -8.71
N ALA A 110 -18.31 -4.18 -9.13
CA ALA A 110 -18.23 -3.14 -10.16
C ALA A 110 -17.63 -3.71 -11.45
N ASP A 111 -18.18 -3.33 -12.58
CA ASP A 111 -17.57 -3.64 -13.87
C ASP A 111 -16.14 -3.08 -13.89
N PRO A 112 -15.15 -3.79 -14.43
CA PRO A 112 -13.77 -3.31 -14.49
C PRO A 112 -13.61 -1.93 -15.16
N ALA A 113 -14.54 -1.50 -16.01
CA ALA A 113 -14.56 -0.19 -16.63
C ALA A 113 -15.46 0.84 -15.90
N ALA A 114 -16.17 0.44 -14.86
CA ALA A 114 -16.95 1.38 -14.05
C ALA A 114 -16.03 2.24 -13.20
N GLU A 115 -16.07 3.55 -13.40
CA GLU A 115 -15.30 4.49 -12.57
C GLU A 115 -16.18 5.12 -11.50
N ILE A 116 -15.79 4.94 -10.24
CA ILE A 116 -16.38 5.57 -9.06
C ILE A 116 -15.42 6.67 -8.60
N ARG A 117 -15.87 7.93 -8.68
CA ARG A 117 -15.01 9.09 -8.46
C ARG A 117 -15.51 9.97 -7.33
N LEU A 118 -14.64 10.25 -6.37
CA LEU A 118 -14.94 11.18 -5.30
C LEU A 118 -14.93 12.63 -5.81
N VAL A 119 -15.94 13.41 -5.46
CA VAL A 119 -15.98 14.84 -5.79
C VAL A 119 -14.80 15.55 -5.14
N PRO A 120 -14.08 16.42 -5.86
CA PRO A 120 -13.00 17.21 -5.28
C PRO A 120 -13.47 18.04 -4.08
N GLY A 121 -12.69 18.01 -2.99
CA GLY A 121 -13.02 18.74 -1.77
C GLY A 121 -13.98 18.01 -0.82
N ALA A 122 -14.49 16.83 -1.15
CA ALA A 122 -15.34 16.05 -0.25
C ALA A 122 -14.59 15.60 1.04
N ASN A 123 -13.26 15.54 1.01
CA ASN A 123 -12.40 15.26 2.17
C ASN A 123 -12.81 14.01 2.98
N THR A 124 -13.08 12.93 2.27
CA THR A 124 -13.46 11.63 2.84
C THR A 124 -12.98 10.48 1.95
N CYS A 125 -13.24 9.23 2.33
CA CYS A 125 -13.05 8.05 1.50
C CYS A 125 -14.23 7.83 0.54
N ILE A 126 -14.07 6.93 -0.44
CA ILE A 126 -15.18 6.49 -1.32
C ILE A 126 -15.97 5.37 -0.64
N VAL A 127 -15.28 4.45 0.02
CA VAL A 127 -15.90 3.31 0.71
C VAL A 127 -15.32 3.18 2.11
N ARG A 128 -16.16 2.89 3.06
CA ARG A 128 -15.77 2.42 4.40
C ARG A 128 -16.75 1.41 4.97
N ASN A 129 -16.32 0.65 5.97
CA ASN A 129 -17.27 -0.18 6.73
C ASN A 129 -18.06 0.65 7.75
N ALA A 130 -19.08 0.05 8.35
CA ALA A 130 -19.99 0.72 9.27
C ALA A 130 -19.36 0.98 10.65
N ASN A 131 -18.75 -0.06 11.25
CA ASN A 131 -18.23 -0.01 12.62
C ASN A 131 -16.76 0.45 12.64
N LEU A 132 -16.54 1.75 12.52
CA LEU A 132 -15.23 2.32 12.75
C LEU A 132 -14.97 2.40 14.26
N VAL A 133 -13.91 1.77 14.73
CA VAL A 133 -13.42 1.99 16.09
C VAL A 133 -12.77 3.37 16.13
N GLY A 134 -13.08 4.13 17.16
CA GLY A 134 -12.56 5.50 17.33
C GLY A 134 -11.03 5.54 17.26
N PHE A 135 -10.50 6.70 16.87
CA PHE A 135 -9.08 6.93 16.70
C PHE A 135 -8.28 6.58 17.95
N ALA A 136 -7.09 6.07 17.67
CA ALA A 136 -6.13 5.47 18.58
C ALA A 136 -5.67 6.36 19.76
N SER A 137 -6.58 6.67 20.66
CA SER A 137 -6.26 7.20 21.99
C SER A 137 -5.82 6.11 22.96
N GLY A 138 -5.95 4.82 22.59
CA GLY A 138 -5.59 3.64 23.35
C GLY A 138 -5.50 2.40 22.46
N PRO A 139 -5.18 1.23 23.03
CA PRO A 139 -5.27 -0.05 22.33
C PRO A 139 -6.70 -0.28 21.82
N VAL A 140 -6.82 -1.07 20.74
CA VAL A 140 -8.14 -1.49 20.27
C VAL A 140 -8.88 -2.19 21.40
N PRO A 141 -10.10 -1.77 21.78
CA PRO A 141 -10.85 -2.43 22.84
C PRO A 141 -11.08 -3.90 22.51
N SER A 142 -10.85 -4.77 23.51
CA SER A 142 -10.98 -6.23 23.34
C SER A 142 -12.41 -6.69 23.10
N ASP A 143 -13.39 -5.87 23.41
CA ASP A 143 -14.84 -6.10 23.20
C ASP A 143 -15.37 -5.48 21.91
N SER A 144 -14.51 -4.81 21.12
CA SER A 144 -14.93 -4.24 19.85
C SER A 144 -15.40 -5.34 18.89
N GLN A 145 -16.64 -5.20 18.42
CA GLN A 145 -17.20 -6.15 17.44
C GLN A 145 -16.82 -5.75 16.02
N PRO A 146 -16.07 -6.58 15.27
CA PRO A 146 -15.69 -6.23 13.92
C PRO A 146 -16.86 -6.36 12.94
N ASP A 147 -16.86 -5.54 11.90
CA ASP A 147 -17.64 -5.86 10.70
C ASP A 147 -17.02 -7.06 9.98
N THR A 148 -17.88 -7.94 9.47
CA THR A 148 -17.42 -9.20 8.88
C THR A 148 -17.97 -9.42 7.47
N ASP A 149 -17.26 -10.27 6.69
CA ASP A 149 -17.76 -10.78 5.42
C ASP A 149 -18.05 -9.66 4.40
N ILE A 150 -17.16 -8.66 4.30
CA ILE A 150 -17.25 -7.57 3.34
C ILE A 150 -16.45 -7.91 2.09
N ALA A 151 -17.04 -7.71 0.91
CA ALA A 151 -16.38 -7.94 -0.36
C ALA A 151 -16.50 -6.73 -1.30
N ILE A 152 -15.39 -6.38 -1.96
CA ILE A 152 -15.32 -5.40 -3.03
C ILE A 152 -14.60 -6.04 -4.21
N ASP A 153 -15.26 -6.11 -5.36
CA ASP A 153 -14.75 -6.74 -6.57
C ASP A 153 -14.90 -5.82 -7.78
N GLY A 154 -13.78 -5.45 -8.40
CA GLY A 154 -13.76 -4.65 -9.62
C GLY A 154 -13.84 -3.15 -9.43
N GLY A 155 -13.97 -2.46 -10.56
CA GLY A 155 -14.10 -1.02 -10.64
C GLY A 155 -12.79 -0.23 -10.63
N ILE A 156 -12.91 1.01 -11.08
CA ILE A 156 -11.89 2.05 -11.01
C ILE A 156 -12.30 3.03 -9.93
N TRP A 157 -11.47 3.17 -8.92
CA TRP A 157 -11.75 4.02 -7.75
C TRP A 157 -10.80 5.21 -7.78
N SER A 158 -11.33 6.42 -7.99
CA SER A 158 -10.50 7.60 -8.18
C SER A 158 -10.94 8.74 -7.28
N THR A 159 -9.94 9.48 -6.74
CA THR A 159 -10.24 10.69 -5.98
C THR A 159 -9.99 11.95 -6.80
N THR A 160 -9.49 11.81 -8.00
CA THR A 160 -8.92 12.83 -8.89
C THR A 160 -7.80 13.65 -8.22
N LEU A 161 -6.87 14.14 -8.99
CA LEU A 161 -5.86 15.10 -8.51
C LEU A 161 -6.40 16.54 -8.55
N ALA A 162 -7.57 16.75 -9.17
CA ALA A 162 -8.24 18.04 -9.18
C ALA A 162 -8.62 18.49 -7.77
N THR A 163 -8.62 19.78 -7.56
CA THR A 163 -9.00 20.44 -6.31
C THR A 163 -10.12 21.44 -6.59
N THR A 164 -10.77 21.94 -5.57
CA THR A 164 -11.71 23.08 -5.72
C THR A 164 -11.09 24.35 -5.18
N PRO A 165 -11.48 25.53 -5.68
CA PRO A 165 -11.00 26.80 -5.12
C PRO A 165 -11.36 26.98 -3.63
N ALA A 166 -12.51 26.45 -3.20
CA ALA A 166 -12.94 26.50 -1.80
C ALA A 166 -12.20 25.48 -0.92
N ALA A 167 -11.69 24.39 -1.50
CA ALA A 167 -10.93 23.36 -0.80
C ALA A 167 -9.70 22.98 -1.63
N PRO A 168 -8.69 23.84 -1.71
CA PRO A 168 -7.57 23.71 -2.65
C PRO A 168 -6.68 22.49 -2.41
N GLN A 169 -6.80 21.84 -1.27
CA GLN A 169 -6.05 20.62 -0.96
C GLN A 169 -6.73 19.33 -1.44
N GLY A 170 -7.94 19.43 -2.01
CA GLY A 170 -8.68 18.28 -2.53
C GLY A 170 -8.95 17.22 -1.47
N ASN A 171 -8.90 15.96 -1.86
CA ASN A 171 -8.98 14.83 -0.94
C ASN A 171 -7.67 14.74 -0.19
N VAL A 172 -7.68 15.27 0.99
CA VAL A 172 -6.49 15.52 1.76
C VAL A 172 -5.95 14.21 2.33
N ARG A 173 -4.65 14.15 2.44
CA ARG A 173 -4.01 13.30 3.44
C ARG A 173 -4.75 13.49 4.76
N GLY A 174 -5.23 12.43 5.33
CA GLY A 174 -5.76 12.50 6.67
C GLY A 174 -4.81 13.27 7.57
N GLY A 175 -5.33 14.19 8.28
CA GLY A 175 -4.64 14.81 9.38
C GLY A 175 -3.85 16.09 9.16
N SER A 176 -3.63 16.61 7.96
CA SER A 176 -2.99 17.92 7.87
C SER A 176 -3.93 19.02 8.42
N GLY A 177 -3.68 19.40 9.65
CA GLY A 177 -4.42 20.49 10.33
C GLY A 177 -5.71 20.09 11.05
N GLN A 178 -6.14 18.84 10.98
CA GLN A 178 -7.32 18.37 11.73
C GLN A 178 -6.89 17.55 12.96
N LYS A 179 -7.32 17.99 14.12
CA LYS A 179 -7.14 17.25 15.39
C LYS A 179 -8.52 17.01 16.01
N PRO A 180 -8.94 15.79 16.27
CA PRO A 180 -8.37 14.50 15.82
C PRO A 180 -8.58 14.24 14.32
N PRO A 181 -7.89 13.26 13.71
CA PRO A 181 -8.11 12.89 12.32
C PRO A 181 -9.59 12.58 12.06
N VAL A 182 -10.09 13.02 10.91
CA VAL A 182 -11.47 12.73 10.53
C VAL A 182 -11.57 11.29 10.04
N PRO A 183 -12.51 10.48 10.56
CA PRO A 183 -12.71 9.12 10.07
C PRO A 183 -12.93 9.08 8.56
N GLY A 184 -12.24 8.17 7.89
CA GLY A 184 -12.45 7.92 6.48
C GLY A 184 -11.68 8.80 5.51
N VAL A 185 -10.73 9.62 5.96
CA VAL A 185 -9.90 10.44 5.06
C VAL A 185 -8.57 9.79 4.66
N HIS A 186 -8.20 8.67 5.25
CA HIS A 186 -6.90 8.04 5.05
C HIS A 186 -6.81 7.14 3.81
N GLY A 187 -7.92 6.59 3.33
CA GLY A 187 -7.93 5.67 2.20
C GLY A 187 -8.99 6.00 1.16
N VAL A 188 -8.81 5.52 -0.05
CA VAL A 188 -9.88 5.48 -1.06
C VAL A 188 -10.93 4.47 -0.62
N ILE A 189 -10.45 3.28 -0.25
CA ILE A 189 -11.22 2.22 0.39
C ILE A 189 -10.65 2.05 1.80
N LEU A 190 -11.42 2.35 2.84
CA LEU A 190 -11.03 2.22 4.24
C LEU A 190 -11.86 1.14 4.92
N LEU A 191 -11.21 0.06 5.36
CA LEU A 191 -11.82 -1.00 6.13
C LEU A 191 -11.09 -1.14 7.47
N GLN A 192 -11.78 -0.77 8.54
CA GLN A 192 -11.24 -0.72 9.88
C GLN A 192 -12.07 -1.57 10.85
N ASN A 193 -11.42 -2.28 11.76
CA ASN A 193 -12.08 -3.19 12.69
C ASN A 193 -12.94 -4.23 11.93
N VAL A 194 -12.25 -5.06 11.14
CA VAL A 194 -12.91 -5.97 10.17
C VAL A 194 -12.31 -7.37 10.21
N ARG A 195 -13.14 -8.33 9.82
CA ARG A 195 -12.74 -9.73 9.73
C ARG A 195 -13.36 -10.42 8.51
N ARG A 196 -12.63 -11.31 7.87
CA ARG A 196 -13.04 -12.02 6.64
C ARG A 196 -13.46 -11.05 5.53
N ILE A 197 -12.51 -10.27 5.07
CA ILE A 197 -12.75 -9.30 4.00
C ILE A 197 -12.02 -9.68 2.72
N SER A 198 -12.56 -9.23 1.60
CA SER A 198 -11.97 -9.41 0.28
C SER A 198 -12.08 -8.12 -0.53
N VAL A 199 -10.92 -7.60 -1.00
CA VAL A 199 -10.84 -6.51 -1.98
C VAL A 199 -10.07 -7.03 -3.17
N LYS A 200 -10.69 -7.10 -4.35
CA LYS A 200 -10.01 -7.69 -5.50
C LYS A 200 -10.37 -7.03 -6.82
N ASN A 201 -9.47 -7.18 -7.82
CA ASN A 201 -9.65 -6.68 -9.19
C ASN A 201 -9.90 -5.16 -9.27
N VAL A 202 -9.34 -4.40 -8.34
CA VAL A 202 -9.58 -2.96 -8.16
C VAL A 202 -8.48 -2.16 -8.82
N THR A 203 -8.84 -1.09 -9.55
CA THR A 203 -7.91 -0.07 -10.00
C THR A 203 -8.05 1.18 -9.13
N ILE A 204 -6.97 1.58 -8.46
CA ILE A 204 -6.87 2.86 -7.76
C ILE A 204 -6.24 3.87 -8.70
N ARG A 205 -6.99 4.90 -9.08
CA ARG A 205 -6.55 5.87 -10.09
C ARG A 205 -6.47 7.28 -9.54
N GLN A 206 -5.37 7.98 -9.86
CA GLN A 206 -5.18 9.41 -9.56
C GLN A 206 -5.57 9.80 -8.14
N SER A 207 -5.15 8.99 -7.16
CA SER A 207 -5.56 9.14 -5.77
C SER A 207 -4.44 9.75 -4.91
N ARG A 208 -4.82 10.57 -3.94
CA ARG A 208 -3.91 11.19 -2.95
C ARG A 208 -3.89 10.48 -1.60
N PRO A 209 -5.00 9.96 -1.04
CA PRO A 209 -4.96 9.13 0.16
C PRO A 209 -4.40 7.73 -0.16
N PHE A 210 -4.25 6.86 0.82
CA PHE A 210 -3.89 5.45 0.59
C PHE A 210 -4.92 4.79 -0.34
N GLY A 211 -4.50 3.82 -1.13
CA GLY A 211 -5.40 3.11 -2.04
C GLY A 211 -6.40 2.23 -1.28
N VAL A 212 -5.97 1.04 -0.87
CA VAL A 212 -6.72 0.16 0.02
C VAL A 212 -6.11 0.28 1.41
N HIS A 213 -6.85 0.82 2.35
CA HIS A 213 -6.41 1.02 3.73
C HIS A 213 -7.15 0.07 4.67
N LEU A 214 -6.42 -0.83 5.28
CA LEU A 214 -6.91 -1.78 6.28
C LEU A 214 -6.35 -1.41 7.64
N ALA A 215 -7.15 -1.52 8.70
CA ALA A 215 -6.70 -1.28 10.07
C ALA A 215 -7.47 -2.16 11.05
N ASN A 216 -6.79 -2.78 11.99
CA ASN A 216 -7.39 -3.80 12.85
C ASN A 216 -8.18 -4.83 12.00
N ALA A 217 -7.45 -5.50 11.09
CA ALA A 217 -8.03 -6.36 10.08
C ALA A 217 -7.51 -7.78 10.19
N HIS A 218 -8.43 -8.75 10.21
CA HIS A 218 -8.10 -10.16 10.36
C HIS A 218 -8.74 -11.00 9.26
N GLU A 219 -8.05 -12.06 8.82
CA GLU A 219 -8.52 -12.94 7.75
C GLU A 219 -8.87 -12.14 6.48
N PHE A 220 -7.92 -11.36 5.96
CA PHE A 220 -8.14 -10.48 4.84
C PHE A 220 -7.45 -10.95 3.55
N ARG A 221 -8.06 -10.62 2.40
CA ARG A 221 -7.50 -10.83 1.07
C ARG A 221 -7.58 -9.55 0.26
N VAL A 222 -6.43 -9.12 -0.27
CA VAL A 222 -6.32 -8.00 -1.20
C VAL A 222 -5.62 -8.52 -2.45
N GLU A 223 -6.34 -8.61 -3.57
CA GLU A 223 -5.85 -9.34 -4.73
C GLU A 223 -6.07 -8.54 -6.04
N ASN A 224 -5.07 -8.58 -6.93
CA ASN A 224 -5.15 -7.94 -8.25
C ASN A 224 -5.46 -6.44 -8.18
N ILE A 225 -4.62 -5.68 -7.49
CA ILE A 225 -4.73 -4.24 -7.36
C ILE A 225 -3.84 -3.56 -8.40
N THR A 226 -4.43 -2.67 -9.19
CA THR A 226 -3.71 -1.83 -10.15
C THR A 226 -3.61 -0.40 -9.62
N LEU A 227 -2.41 0.14 -9.58
CA LEU A 227 -2.12 1.51 -9.17
C LEU A 227 -1.85 2.36 -10.42
N ASP A 228 -2.74 3.29 -10.74
CA ASP A 228 -2.65 4.16 -11.91
C ASP A 228 -2.45 5.61 -11.45
N ARG A 229 -1.20 6.11 -11.52
CA ARG A 229 -0.81 7.46 -11.07
C ARG A 229 -1.24 7.75 -9.63
N HIS A 230 -1.07 6.77 -8.78
CA HIS A 230 -1.39 6.85 -7.37
C HIS A 230 -0.31 7.60 -6.59
N ARG A 231 -0.68 8.45 -5.62
CA ARG A 231 0.24 9.41 -4.96
C ARG A 231 0.69 9.01 -3.55
N ARG A 232 0.26 7.86 -3.04
CA ARG A 232 0.57 7.35 -1.70
C ARG A 232 0.70 5.83 -1.74
N ASP A 233 0.60 5.17 -0.58
CA ASP A 233 0.69 3.73 -0.48
C ASP A 233 -0.48 3.05 -1.19
N GLY A 234 -0.16 2.03 -1.96
CA GLY A 234 -1.17 1.26 -2.71
C GLY A 234 -2.08 0.45 -1.79
N VAL A 235 -1.49 -0.49 -1.06
CA VAL A 235 -2.15 -1.27 -0.01
C VAL A 235 -1.48 -0.94 1.31
N HIS A 236 -2.22 -0.33 2.22
CA HIS A 236 -1.73 0.10 3.52
C HIS A 236 -2.45 -0.65 4.64
N VAL A 237 -1.70 -1.33 5.48
CA VAL A 237 -2.24 -2.12 6.60
C VAL A 237 -1.70 -1.58 7.91
N ASN A 238 -2.59 -1.08 8.78
CA ASN A 238 -2.24 -0.75 10.15
C ASN A 238 -2.56 -1.91 11.09
N GLY A 239 -1.69 -2.11 12.06
CA GLY A 239 -1.94 -3.10 13.12
C GLY A 239 -3.07 -2.70 14.09
N PRO A 240 -3.63 -3.67 14.88
CA PRO A 240 -3.35 -5.09 14.73
C PRO A 240 -3.89 -5.67 13.43
N ALA A 241 -3.18 -6.66 12.86
CA ALA A 241 -3.67 -7.33 11.66
C ALA A 241 -3.10 -8.76 11.58
N SER A 242 -3.88 -9.70 11.07
CA SER A 242 -3.40 -11.09 10.96
C SER A 242 -4.09 -11.90 9.88
N ASP A 243 -3.43 -13.00 9.51
CA ASP A 243 -3.98 -14.02 8.61
C ASP A 243 -4.35 -13.41 7.25
N GLY A 244 -3.42 -12.63 6.69
CA GLY A 244 -3.61 -11.82 5.51
C GLY A 244 -2.94 -12.36 4.25
N LEU A 245 -3.59 -12.12 3.11
CA LEU A 245 -2.99 -12.30 1.78
C LEU A 245 -3.10 -11.01 0.99
N ILE A 246 -1.96 -10.48 0.54
CA ILE A 246 -1.86 -9.38 -0.43
C ILE A 246 -1.17 -9.95 -1.67
N ARG A 247 -1.87 -10.00 -2.81
CA ARG A 247 -1.37 -10.62 -4.02
C ARG A 247 -1.67 -9.81 -5.28
N GLY A 248 -0.71 -9.72 -6.19
CA GLY A 248 -0.94 -9.14 -7.51
C GLY A 248 -1.10 -7.62 -7.46
N VAL A 249 -0.31 -6.92 -6.66
CA VAL A 249 -0.27 -5.44 -6.64
C VAL A 249 0.70 -4.97 -7.71
N ARG A 250 0.25 -4.09 -8.60
CA ARG A 250 1.08 -3.62 -9.71
C ARG A 250 0.82 -2.15 -10.05
N GLY A 251 1.83 -1.53 -10.63
CA GLY A 251 1.74 -0.17 -11.14
C GLY A 251 2.47 0.85 -10.29
N ASP A 252 2.14 2.12 -10.49
CA ASP A 252 2.88 3.25 -9.98
C ASP A 252 2.27 3.80 -8.69
N SER A 253 2.98 3.62 -7.57
CA SER A 253 2.74 4.34 -6.34
C SER A 253 3.85 5.39 -6.15
N HIS A 254 3.51 6.55 -5.62
CA HIS A 254 4.51 7.56 -5.28
C HIS A 254 5.08 7.38 -3.86
N ASP A 255 4.72 6.30 -3.20
CA ASP A 255 5.22 5.88 -1.88
C ASP A 255 5.36 4.35 -1.89
N ASP A 256 4.82 3.66 -0.92
CA ASP A 256 4.94 2.21 -0.83
C ASP A 256 3.84 1.50 -1.65
N ASN A 257 4.19 0.51 -2.47
CA ASN A 257 3.18 -0.32 -3.15
C ASN A 257 2.39 -1.14 -2.12
N VAL A 258 3.09 -1.60 -1.09
CA VAL A 258 2.51 -2.29 0.07
C VAL A 258 3.20 -1.78 1.33
N ALA A 259 2.42 -1.36 2.32
CA ALA A 259 2.89 -0.96 3.63
C ALA A 259 2.22 -1.82 4.73
N LEU A 260 3.02 -2.48 5.55
CA LEU A 260 2.60 -3.18 6.76
C LEU A 260 3.10 -2.37 7.95
N ASN A 261 2.26 -1.49 8.49
CA ASN A 261 2.61 -0.54 9.52
C ASN A 261 1.97 -0.95 10.85
N ALA A 262 2.68 -1.72 11.64
CA ALA A 262 2.24 -2.12 12.99
C ALA A 262 2.18 -0.91 13.93
N TRP A 263 3.13 0.00 13.76
CA TRP A 263 3.14 1.36 14.27
C TRP A 263 3.08 2.33 13.10
N ASP A 264 2.46 3.50 13.28
CA ASP A 264 2.45 4.56 12.29
C ASP A 264 2.25 5.92 12.96
N TRP A 265 2.42 7.02 12.23
CA TRP A 265 2.18 8.36 12.75
C TRP A 265 0.69 8.58 13.02
N LYS A 266 0.39 9.22 14.14
CA LYS A 266 -0.97 9.51 14.62
C LYS A 266 -1.92 10.09 13.55
N HIS A 267 -1.35 10.78 12.56
CA HIS A 267 -2.15 11.39 11.48
C HIS A 267 -2.56 10.40 10.38
N TYR A 268 -1.97 9.21 10.35
CA TYR A 268 -2.18 8.25 9.27
C TYR A 268 -2.81 6.94 9.73
N THR A 269 -2.80 6.68 11.01
CA THR A 269 -3.29 5.42 11.54
C THR A 269 -4.52 5.56 12.43
N PRO A 270 -5.54 4.73 12.22
CA PRO A 270 -6.66 4.59 13.15
C PRO A 270 -6.38 3.59 14.27
N SER A 271 -5.32 2.76 14.19
CA SER A 271 -4.99 1.76 15.20
C SER A 271 -3.51 1.39 15.21
N TYR A 272 -3.07 0.80 16.30
CA TYR A 272 -1.71 0.28 16.51
C TYR A 272 -1.76 -1.14 17.04
N GLY A 273 -0.78 -1.95 16.72
CA GLY A 273 -0.65 -3.30 17.26
C GLY A 273 0.13 -4.24 16.36
N PRO A 274 0.29 -5.51 16.75
CA PRO A 274 1.07 -6.48 15.98
C PRO A 274 0.48 -6.74 14.58
N ILE A 275 1.36 -7.02 13.61
CA ILE A 275 0.97 -7.58 12.30
C ILE A 275 1.61 -8.95 12.17
N GLU A 276 0.79 -9.97 11.87
CA GLU A 276 1.22 -11.36 11.94
C GLU A 276 0.65 -12.22 10.80
N ARG A 277 1.42 -13.19 10.36
CA ARG A 277 0.97 -14.21 9.39
C ARG A 277 0.38 -13.59 8.13
N VAL A 278 1.13 -12.70 7.51
CA VAL A 278 0.74 -12.06 6.26
C VAL A 278 1.66 -12.51 5.13
N VAL A 279 1.05 -12.88 4.02
CA VAL A 279 1.76 -13.19 2.77
C VAL A 279 1.56 -12.03 1.80
N VAL A 280 2.68 -11.50 1.29
CA VAL A 280 2.72 -10.49 0.22
C VAL A 280 3.38 -11.14 -0.98
N GLU A 281 2.65 -11.27 -2.09
CA GLU A 281 3.18 -12.00 -3.25
C GLU A 281 2.75 -11.38 -4.59
N ASP A 282 3.54 -11.66 -5.64
CA ASP A 282 3.25 -11.18 -7.00
C ASP A 282 3.10 -9.65 -7.05
N VAL A 283 4.01 -8.91 -6.38
CA VAL A 283 4.04 -7.45 -6.42
C VAL A 283 5.02 -6.99 -7.47
N THR A 284 4.58 -6.07 -8.32
CA THR A 284 5.43 -5.52 -9.38
C THR A 284 5.39 -3.99 -9.32
N GLY A 285 6.55 -3.39 -9.09
CA GLY A 285 6.72 -1.93 -9.16
C GLY A 285 6.67 -1.43 -10.60
N SER A 286 6.46 -0.14 -10.77
CA SER A 286 6.52 0.48 -12.09
C SER A 286 7.97 0.70 -12.53
N PRO A 287 8.37 0.24 -13.72
CA PRO A 287 9.71 0.49 -14.22
C PRO A 287 10.00 1.96 -14.50
N GLU A 288 8.98 2.78 -14.68
CA GLU A 288 9.06 4.22 -14.97
C GLU A 288 8.83 5.11 -13.74
N GLY A 289 8.65 4.49 -12.56
CA GLY A 289 8.30 5.19 -11.32
C GLY A 289 9.31 6.25 -10.90
N LEU A 290 8.82 7.26 -10.18
CA LEU A 290 9.63 8.31 -9.61
C LEU A 290 10.71 7.76 -8.66
N PRO A 291 11.84 8.46 -8.47
CA PRO A 291 12.93 7.99 -7.61
C PRO A 291 12.55 7.65 -6.16
N SER A 292 11.46 8.19 -5.66
CA SER A 292 10.96 7.96 -4.28
C SER A 292 9.82 6.94 -4.18
N ALA A 293 9.43 6.34 -5.30
CA ALA A 293 8.26 5.49 -5.42
C ALA A 293 8.62 4.01 -5.52
N ASN A 294 7.62 3.15 -5.46
CA ASN A 294 7.74 1.70 -5.61
C ASN A 294 8.60 1.04 -4.53
N SER A 295 8.19 1.20 -3.29
CA SER A 295 8.78 0.49 -2.16
C SER A 295 7.78 -0.45 -1.48
N ILE A 296 8.29 -1.31 -0.62
CA ILE A 296 7.51 -2.09 0.34
C ILE A 296 8.01 -1.73 1.73
N ARG A 297 7.08 -1.50 2.66
CA ARG A 297 7.40 -1.11 4.02
C ARG A 297 6.93 -2.16 5.03
N LEU A 298 7.80 -2.47 5.97
CA LEU A 298 7.48 -3.13 7.23
C LEU A 298 7.85 -2.15 8.35
N LEU A 299 6.86 -1.52 8.98
CA LEU A 299 7.05 -0.48 9.97
C LEU A 299 6.65 -0.97 11.37
N PRO A 300 7.55 -1.64 12.09
CA PRO A 300 7.35 -1.96 13.49
C PRO A 300 7.58 -0.72 14.36
N GLY A 301 7.23 -0.80 15.65
CA GLY A 301 7.51 0.27 16.58
C GLY A 301 6.98 -0.02 17.98
N VAL A 302 7.08 0.98 18.84
CA VAL A 302 6.48 0.96 20.17
C VAL A 302 5.66 2.23 20.34
N LYS A 303 4.35 2.08 20.49
CA LYS A 303 3.45 3.22 20.73
C LYS A 303 3.41 3.56 22.20
N LYS A 304 3.65 4.83 22.52
CA LYS A 304 3.34 5.41 23.82
C LYS A 304 2.04 6.20 23.69
N PHE A 305 1.05 5.85 24.51
CA PHE A 305 -0.20 6.58 24.61
C PHE A 305 -0.11 7.77 25.55
N ASP A 306 -1.11 8.66 25.51
CA ASP A 306 -1.11 9.89 26.31
C ASP A 306 -1.14 9.62 27.84
N ASP A 307 -1.68 8.46 28.25
CA ASP A 307 -1.68 7.99 29.65
C ASP A 307 -0.33 7.35 30.10
N GLY A 308 0.64 7.28 29.18
CA GLY A 308 1.94 6.67 29.41
C GLY A 308 2.01 5.17 29.13
N THR A 309 0.89 4.51 28.81
CA THR A 309 0.85 3.09 28.46
C THR A 309 1.70 2.84 27.19
N LEU A 310 2.48 1.77 27.21
CA LEU A 310 3.28 1.33 26.07
C LEU A 310 2.60 0.14 25.39
N LEU A 311 2.53 0.19 24.07
CA LEU A 311 2.09 -0.92 23.23
C LEU A 311 3.21 -1.29 22.26
N ASP A 312 3.69 -2.52 22.37
CA ASP A 312 4.61 -3.09 21.41
C ASP A 312 3.87 -3.47 20.12
N CYS A 313 4.43 -3.06 19.00
CA CYS A 313 3.85 -3.23 17.67
C CYS A 313 4.82 -4.01 16.77
N PRO A 314 5.07 -5.30 17.04
CA PRO A 314 5.94 -6.12 16.22
C PRO A 314 5.28 -6.50 14.90
N ILE A 315 6.15 -6.88 13.95
CA ILE A 315 5.74 -7.52 12.69
C ILE A 315 6.39 -8.89 12.67
N ARG A 316 5.60 -9.96 12.51
CA ARG A 316 6.11 -11.32 12.58
C ARG A 316 5.43 -12.29 11.62
N ASP A 317 6.17 -13.34 11.26
CA ASP A 317 5.67 -14.40 10.36
C ASP A 317 5.21 -13.83 9.00
N ILE A 318 6.05 -13.00 8.38
CA ILE A 318 5.76 -12.36 7.10
C ILE A 318 6.54 -13.04 5.99
N THR A 319 5.86 -13.38 4.92
CA THR A 319 6.50 -13.86 3.69
C THR A 319 6.23 -12.88 2.55
N LEU A 320 7.31 -12.37 1.94
CA LEU A 320 7.28 -11.58 0.72
C LEU A 320 7.90 -12.42 -0.40
N ARG A 321 7.14 -12.71 -1.45
CA ARG A 321 7.65 -13.59 -2.50
C ARG A 321 7.18 -13.20 -3.90
N ARG A 322 8.00 -13.54 -4.91
CA ARG A 322 7.78 -13.20 -6.31
C ARG A 322 7.55 -11.69 -6.50
N ILE A 323 8.51 -10.93 -5.97
CA ILE A 323 8.47 -9.47 -6.01
C ILE A 323 9.38 -8.99 -7.14
N THR A 324 8.88 -8.09 -7.97
CA THR A 324 9.62 -7.57 -9.13
C THR A 324 9.67 -6.04 -9.09
N ASP A 325 10.85 -5.48 -9.35
CA ASP A 325 11.07 -4.03 -9.51
C ASP A 325 10.60 -3.14 -8.36
N ILE A 326 10.67 -3.66 -7.16
CA ILE A 326 10.56 -2.85 -5.94
C ILE A 326 11.93 -2.26 -5.64
N LYS A 327 12.01 -0.93 -5.57
CA LYS A 327 13.27 -0.21 -5.42
C LYS A 327 13.88 -0.41 -4.05
N GLU A 328 13.06 -0.44 -3.00
CA GLU A 328 13.52 -0.46 -1.60
C GLU A 328 12.51 -1.20 -0.72
N PHE A 329 13.03 -2.07 0.11
CA PHE A 329 12.27 -2.66 1.22
C PHE A 329 12.67 -1.96 2.51
N LYS A 330 11.75 -1.22 3.09
CA LYS A 330 11.94 -0.39 4.28
C LYS A 330 11.49 -1.16 5.52
N CYS A 331 12.39 -1.92 6.12
CA CYS A 331 12.10 -2.76 7.29
C CYS A 331 12.60 -2.08 8.57
N TYR A 332 11.96 -0.99 8.97
CA TYR A 332 12.38 -0.21 10.12
C TYR A 332 11.28 0.68 10.67
N GLY A 333 11.27 0.85 11.99
CA GLY A 333 10.58 1.94 12.67
C GLY A 333 11.26 3.28 12.36
N GLN A 334 10.52 4.35 12.44
CA GLN A 334 11.07 5.70 12.47
C GLN A 334 10.81 6.29 13.86
N PRO A 335 11.68 6.03 14.85
CA PRO A 335 11.64 6.84 16.03
C PRO A 335 11.91 8.27 15.59
N ASN A 336 10.92 9.14 15.74
CA ASN A 336 11.02 10.48 15.27
C ASN A 336 11.91 11.29 16.21
N LEU A 337 13.13 11.55 15.77
CA LEU A 337 14.07 12.47 16.44
C LEU A 337 13.88 13.92 15.98
N GLU A 338 12.81 14.26 15.27
CA GLU A 338 12.49 15.65 15.01
C GLU A 338 12.15 16.32 16.35
N LEU A 339 13.20 16.87 16.97
CA LEU A 339 13.07 17.74 18.15
C LEU A 339 12.10 18.87 17.79
N GLY A 340 10.92 18.86 18.41
CA GLY A 340 9.91 19.90 18.27
C GLY A 340 8.64 19.51 17.50
N ARG A 341 8.50 18.29 17.01
CA ARG A 341 7.19 17.76 16.66
C ARG A 341 6.60 17.01 17.83
N ASP A 342 5.31 17.27 18.08
CA ASP A 342 4.48 16.62 19.09
C ASP A 342 4.84 15.15 19.28
N ASN A 343 4.72 14.61 20.49
CA ASN A 343 5.01 13.25 20.98
C ASN A 343 4.47 12.06 20.16
N ASP A 344 4.48 12.17 18.83
CA ASP A 344 3.97 11.19 17.88
C ASP A 344 5.12 10.44 17.20
N SER A 345 6.03 9.90 18.01
CA SER A 345 7.11 9.07 17.54
C SER A 345 7.06 7.70 18.20
N SER A 346 7.60 6.70 17.52
CA SER A 346 7.85 5.42 18.14
C SER A 346 8.91 5.61 19.25
N VAL A 347 8.67 5.06 20.42
CA VAL A 347 9.64 5.13 21.54
C VAL A 347 10.68 4.02 21.46
N GLY A 348 10.70 3.23 20.41
CA GLY A 348 11.70 2.19 20.14
C GLY A 348 11.76 1.82 18.67
N VAL A 349 12.78 1.10 18.26
CA VAL A 349 12.98 0.67 16.86
C VAL A 349 11.97 -0.38 16.41
N GLY A 350 11.24 -0.99 17.35
CA GLY A 350 10.30 -2.06 17.08
C GLY A 350 10.95 -3.40 16.77
N ARG A 351 10.14 -4.43 16.55
CA ARG A 351 10.63 -5.80 16.35
C ARG A 351 10.10 -6.44 15.08
N LEU A 352 10.99 -7.16 14.38
CA LEU A 352 10.71 -8.01 13.23
C LEU A 352 11.08 -9.45 13.57
N GLU A 353 10.16 -10.39 13.37
CA GLU A 353 10.38 -11.80 13.71
C GLU A 353 9.94 -12.71 12.57
N ASN A 354 10.77 -13.66 12.15
CA ASN A 354 10.48 -14.60 11.07
C ASN A 354 10.06 -13.91 9.75
N ILE A 355 10.90 -13.06 9.24
CA ILE A 355 10.65 -12.34 7.96
C ILE A 355 11.36 -13.10 6.83
N ARG A 356 10.63 -13.36 5.75
CA ARG A 356 11.13 -14.11 4.59
C ARG A 356 10.94 -13.32 3.32
N PHE A 357 12.01 -13.17 2.56
CA PHE A 357 12.03 -12.64 1.19
C PHE A 357 12.42 -13.78 0.24
N GLU A 358 11.55 -14.11 -0.71
CA GLU A 358 11.73 -15.26 -1.59
C GLU A 358 11.47 -14.88 -3.06
N GLN A 359 12.34 -15.32 -3.97
CA GLN A 359 12.11 -15.19 -5.42
C GLN A 359 11.90 -13.74 -5.87
N MET A 360 12.85 -12.87 -5.58
CA MET A 360 12.81 -11.47 -6.00
C MET A 360 13.57 -11.26 -7.31
N THR A 361 13.11 -10.32 -8.12
CA THR A 361 13.77 -9.93 -9.37
C THR A 361 13.87 -8.41 -9.45
N PHE A 362 15.08 -7.90 -9.73
CA PHE A 362 15.33 -6.48 -9.86
C PHE A 362 16.02 -6.19 -11.20
N HIS A 363 15.42 -5.30 -12.02
CA HIS A 363 15.98 -4.89 -13.30
C HIS A 363 16.71 -3.55 -13.25
N ARG A 364 16.67 -2.81 -12.14
CA ARG A 364 17.29 -1.49 -12.01
C ARG A 364 17.99 -1.25 -10.68
N SER A 365 17.31 -1.53 -9.61
CA SER A 365 17.81 -1.36 -8.25
C SER A 365 16.96 -2.21 -7.32
N GLY A 366 17.49 -2.58 -6.19
CA GLY A 366 16.76 -3.30 -5.17
C GLY A 366 17.62 -3.39 -3.93
N THR A 367 17.12 -2.88 -2.81
CA THR A 367 17.79 -2.95 -1.53
C THR A 367 16.82 -3.29 -0.41
N ILE A 368 17.31 -3.95 0.61
CA ILE A 368 16.57 -4.29 1.81
C ILE A 368 17.25 -3.58 2.97
N GLU A 369 16.57 -2.63 3.59
CA GLU A 369 17.05 -1.92 4.78
C GLU A 369 16.37 -2.46 6.02
N VAL A 370 17.16 -2.93 6.98
CA VAL A 370 16.67 -3.51 8.24
C VAL A 370 17.28 -2.76 9.41
N HIS A 371 16.49 -1.88 10.01
CA HIS A 371 16.88 -1.03 11.13
C HIS A 371 15.89 -1.16 12.29
N ALA A 372 15.58 -2.39 12.67
CA ALA A 372 14.72 -2.78 13.78
C ALA A 372 15.30 -4.00 14.46
N ASP A 373 14.93 -4.26 15.70
CA ASP A 373 15.28 -5.50 16.36
C ASP A 373 14.74 -6.68 15.58
N THR A 374 15.62 -7.53 15.06
CA THR A 374 15.23 -8.56 14.10
C THR A 374 15.74 -9.92 14.53
N ASP A 375 14.83 -10.90 14.55
CA ASP A 375 15.15 -12.30 14.82
C ASP A 375 14.55 -13.22 13.75
N GLY A 376 15.40 -13.84 12.95
CA GLY A 376 14.97 -14.70 11.86
C GLY A 376 14.63 -13.92 10.58
N LEU A 377 15.65 -13.56 9.82
CA LEU A 377 15.53 -12.97 8.49
C LEU A 377 16.07 -13.94 7.44
N VAL A 378 15.22 -14.32 6.50
CA VAL A 378 15.62 -15.18 5.39
C VAL A 378 15.44 -14.42 4.08
N ILE A 379 16.50 -14.36 3.27
CA ILE A 379 16.48 -13.87 1.90
C ILE A 379 16.95 -15.01 1.00
N ASP A 380 16.07 -15.48 0.11
CA ASP A 380 16.36 -16.64 -0.73
C ASP A 380 15.87 -16.44 -2.17
N GLY A 381 16.82 -16.57 -3.12
CA GLY A 381 16.50 -16.49 -4.55
C GLY A 381 16.26 -15.05 -5.01
N VAL A 382 17.34 -14.29 -5.23
CA VAL A 382 17.29 -12.92 -5.77
C VAL A 382 18.02 -12.88 -7.11
N ALA A 383 17.32 -12.48 -8.16
CA ALA A 383 17.88 -12.22 -9.49
C ALA A 383 18.09 -10.72 -9.69
N LEU A 384 19.30 -10.33 -10.07
CA LEU A 384 19.71 -8.95 -10.31
C LEU A 384 20.05 -8.77 -11.78
N ASP A 385 19.24 -8.03 -12.51
CA ASP A 385 19.40 -7.77 -13.95
C ASP A 385 19.74 -6.29 -14.20
N PHE A 386 20.78 -5.81 -13.53
CA PHE A 386 21.31 -4.46 -13.70
C PHE A 386 22.79 -4.40 -13.30
N GLU A 387 23.50 -3.38 -13.77
CA GLU A 387 24.89 -3.14 -13.37
C GLU A 387 24.97 -2.72 -11.91
N LEU A 388 25.70 -3.48 -11.09
CA LEU A 388 25.81 -3.21 -9.66
C LEU A 388 26.82 -2.09 -9.40
N PRO A 389 26.38 -0.94 -8.84
CA PRO A 389 27.31 0.12 -8.41
C PRO A 389 28.35 -0.42 -7.41
N PRO A 390 29.58 0.14 -7.35
CA PRO A 390 30.62 -0.35 -6.44
C PRO A 390 30.21 -0.41 -4.97
N ALA A 391 29.44 0.56 -4.50
CA ALA A 391 28.95 0.64 -3.12
C ALA A 391 27.61 -0.07 -2.89
N TRP A 392 27.06 -0.78 -3.88
CA TRP A 392 25.77 -1.44 -3.74
C TRP A 392 25.87 -2.70 -2.86
N HIS A 393 24.89 -2.85 -1.99
CA HIS A 393 24.64 -4.06 -1.21
C HIS A 393 23.15 -4.40 -1.25
N LEU A 394 22.82 -5.68 -1.23
CA LEU A 394 21.42 -6.12 -1.19
C LEU A 394 20.77 -5.79 0.14
N LEU A 395 21.45 -6.06 1.25
CA LEU A 395 20.96 -5.93 2.60
C LEU A 395 21.79 -4.94 3.41
N ALA A 396 21.18 -3.92 3.95
CA ALA A 396 21.77 -3.03 4.93
C ALA A 396 21.13 -3.30 6.30
N ILE A 397 21.94 -3.56 7.31
CA ILE A 397 21.50 -3.83 8.69
C ILE A 397 22.22 -2.93 9.68
N GLY A 398 21.54 -2.59 10.76
CA GLY A 398 22.09 -1.77 11.82
C GLY A 398 21.26 -0.51 12.07
N PRO A 399 21.76 0.42 12.90
CA PRO A 399 21.01 1.63 13.23
C PRO A 399 20.81 2.51 11.99
N LYS A 400 19.60 3.05 11.83
CA LYS A 400 19.32 4.04 10.78
C LYS A 400 19.74 5.43 11.23
N SER A 401 20.46 6.13 10.37
CA SER A 401 20.67 7.55 10.56
C SER A 401 19.37 8.32 10.26
N MET A 402 19.10 9.33 11.08
CA MET A 402 17.98 10.24 10.85
C MET A 402 18.52 11.60 10.45
N THR A 403 17.91 12.22 9.46
CA THR A 403 18.28 13.58 9.03
C THR A 403 17.51 14.59 9.86
N TYR A 404 18.21 15.35 10.67
CA TYR A 404 17.63 16.48 11.39
C TYR A 404 17.59 17.74 10.51
N LYS A 405 16.39 18.28 10.35
CA LYS A 405 16.15 19.48 9.54
C LYS A 405 16.03 20.70 10.46
N HIS A 406 17.10 21.47 10.59
CA HIS A 406 17.04 22.75 11.31
C HIS A 406 16.20 23.80 10.57
N SER A 407 16.01 23.61 9.26
CA SER A 407 15.17 24.46 8.42
C SER A 407 14.51 23.62 7.34
N PRO A 408 13.19 23.76 7.10
CA PRO A 408 12.52 23.01 6.05
C PRO A 408 12.96 23.41 4.62
N THR A 409 13.61 24.56 4.47
CA THR A 409 13.98 25.13 3.16
C THR A 409 15.48 25.19 2.92
N ASP A 410 16.31 25.08 3.95
CA ASP A 410 17.75 25.18 3.87
C ASP A 410 18.41 23.83 4.14
N THR A 411 18.72 23.10 3.05
CA THR A 411 19.33 21.77 3.13
C THR A 411 20.75 21.77 3.70
N ALA A 412 21.46 22.92 3.67
CA ALA A 412 22.78 23.04 4.29
C ALA A 412 22.74 22.95 5.82
N LYS A 413 21.55 23.13 6.40
CA LYS A 413 21.30 22.98 7.83
C LYS A 413 20.75 21.61 8.23
N TRP A 414 20.76 20.65 7.35
CA TRP A 414 20.37 19.29 7.67
C TRP A 414 21.56 18.55 8.25
N THR A 415 21.36 17.97 9.41
CA THR A 415 22.37 17.17 10.10
C THR A 415 21.91 15.74 10.21
N GLU A 416 22.76 14.80 9.87
CA GLU A 416 22.51 13.39 10.08
C GLU A 416 22.76 13.05 11.55
N ILE A 417 21.77 12.47 12.21
CA ILE A 417 21.83 12.14 13.64
C ILE A 417 21.75 10.64 13.82
N PHE A 418 22.67 10.09 14.61
CA PHE A 418 22.56 8.75 15.14
C PHE A 418 22.21 8.86 16.63
N SER A 419 21.18 8.18 17.06
CA SER A 419 20.76 8.13 18.45
C SER A 419 20.95 6.71 19.02
N PRO A 420 21.35 6.57 20.29
CA PRO A 420 21.35 5.27 20.96
C PRO A 420 19.96 4.58 20.94
N ASP A 421 18.88 5.36 20.91
CA ASP A 421 17.51 4.86 20.82
C ASP A 421 17.20 4.22 19.45
N LEU A 422 18.13 4.34 18.48
CA LEU A 422 18.07 3.72 17.16
C LEU A 422 18.91 2.45 17.06
N ASP A 423 19.63 2.07 18.14
CA ASP A 423 20.36 0.81 18.14
C ASP A 423 19.39 -0.34 17.98
N CYS A 424 19.75 -1.27 17.11
CA CYS A 424 18.99 -2.48 16.88
C CYS A 424 19.88 -3.72 16.88
N THR A 425 19.29 -4.84 17.29
CA THR A 425 19.94 -6.14 17.24
C THR A 425 19.36 -6.97 16.12
N VAL A 426 20.22 -7.39 15.18
CA VAL A 426 19.81 -8.25 14.06
C VAL A 426 20.51 -9.61 14.21
N ARG A 427 19.73 -10.69 14.30
CA ARG A 427 20.23 -12.05 14.50
C ARG A 427 19.50 -13.08 13.66
N ASN A 428 20.11 -14.23 13.49
CA ASN A 428 19.54 -15.33 12.70
C ASN A 428 19.21 -14.93 11.27
N VAL A 429 20.14 -14.25 10.60
CA VAL A 429 20.02 -13.82 9.19
C VAL A 429 20.61 -14.87 8.27
N ARG A 430 19.84 -15.25 7.27
CA ARG A 430 20.29 -16.12 6.17
C ARG A 430 20.04 -15.43 4.84
N VAL A 431 21.08 -15.36 4.02
CA VAL A 431 21.00 -14.87 2.63
C VAL A 431 21.54 -15.96 1.70
N SER A 432 20.78 -16.34 0.69
CA SER A 432 21.15 -17.42 -0.26
C SER A 432 20.54 -17.17 -1.63
N GLY A 433 21.18 -17.74 -2.68
CA GLY A 433 20.65 -17.72 -4.04
C GLY A 433 20.60 -16.33 -4.66
N VAL A 434 21.52 -15.43 -4.36
CA VAL A 434 21.58 -14.07 -4.91
C VAL A 434 22.52 -14.05 -6.11
N ARG A 435 21.99 -13.78 -7.31
CA ARG A 435 22.72 -13.93 -8.57
C ARG A 435 22.49 -12.79 -9.52
N LEU A 436 23.48 -12.51 -10.34
CA LEU A 436 23.27 -11.74 -11.56
C LEU A 436 22.42 -12.55 -12.55
N ALA A 437 21.54 -11.88 -13.28
CA ALA A 437 20.73 -12.53 -14.30
C ALA A 437 21.62 -13.28 -15.31
N GLY A 438 21.26 -14.54 -15.57
CA GLY A 438 22.05 -15.43 -16.43
C GLY A 438 23.27 -16.07 -15.77
N SER A 439 23.62 -15.73 -14.53
CA SER A 439 24.69 -16.40 -13.78
C SER A 439 24.14 -17.60 -13.00
N THR A 440 24.98 -18.63 -12.88
CA THR A 440 24.77 -19.80 -12.00
C THR A 440 25.47 -19.62 -10.65
N GLU A 441 26.35 -18.63 -10.53
CA GLU A 441 27.14 -18.35 -9.34
C GLU A 441 26.48 -17.31 -8.47
N ASP A 442 26.47 -17.56 -7.18
CA ASP A 442 25.98 -16.59 -6.19
C ASP A 442 26.98 -15.42 -6.05
N LEU A 443 26.47 -14.22 -5.76
CA LEU A 443 27.31 -13.07 -5.45
C LEU A 443 28.12 -13.31 -4.19
N PRO A 444 29.36 -12.77 -4.13
CA PRO A 444 30.21 -12.89 -2.93
C PRO A 444 29.58 -12.13 -1.73
N THR A 445 29.82 -12.64 -0.55
CA THR A 445 29.23 -12.19 0.71
C THR A 445 29.39 -10.70 0.97
N GLU A 446 30.54 -10.14 0.63
CA GLU A 446 30.86 -8.72 0.80
C GLU A 446 30.01 -7.79 -0.06
N ARG A 447 29.34 -8.34 -1.07
CA ARG A 447 28.36 -7.62 -1.91
C ARG A 447 26.91 -7.80 -1.41
N LEU A 448 26.69 -8.71 -0.49
CA LEU A 448 25.33 -9.03 -0.04
C LEU A 448 24.92 -8.24 1.19
N VAL A 449 25.80 -8.06 2.16
CA VAL A 449 25.43 -7.49 3.45
C VAL A 449 26.36 -6.33 3.81
N ASN A 450 25.77 -5.19 4.07
CA ASN A 450 26.41 -4.03 4.69
C ASN A 450 25.94 -3.91 6.14
N VAL A 451 26.87 -4.08 7.09
CA VAL A 451 26.59 -3.82 8.50
C VAL A 451 26.93 -2.38 8.80
N ILE A 452 25.90 -1.60 9.11
CA ILE A 452 26.05 -0.19 9.45
C ILE A 452 26.51 -0.09 10.89
N GLU A 453 27.73 0.39 11.08
CA GLU A 453 28.23 0.77 12.40
C GLU A 453 27.75 2.18 12.74
N GLN A 454 27.38 2.40 14.00
CA GLN A 454 27.08 3.75 14.48
C GLN A 454 28.29 4.66 14.28
N ARG A 455 28.08 5.77 13.56
CA ARG A 455 29.06 6.84 13.49
C ARG A 455 28.63 7.95 14.44
N LEU A 456 29.48 8.31 15.37
CA LEU A 456 29.27 9.48 16.24
C LEU A 456 29.24 10.74 15.36
N ASN A 457 28.16 11.50 15.45
CA ASN A 457 28.15 12.86 14.94
C ASN A 457 28.88 13.76 15.95
N PRO A 458 30.01 14.39 15.61
CA PRO A 458 30.80 15.22 16.53
C PRO A 458 30.02 16.41 17.09
N ASP A 459 28.98 16.87 16.41
CA ASP A 459 28.12 17.97 16.85
C ASP A 459 27.07 17.55 17.90
N TYR A 460 26.95 16.24 18.13
CA TYR A 460 26.08 15.67 19.16
C TYR A 460 26.91 14.75 20.06
N PRO A 461 27.57 15.30 21.10
CA PRO A 461 28.32 14.48 22.04
C PRO A 461 27.34 13.66 22.89
N ARG A 462 27.07 12.43 22.51
CA ARG A 462 26.33 11.46 23.31
C ARG A 462 27.21 10.31 23.70
N THR A 463 26.95 9.84 24.91
CA THR A 463 27.56 8.67 25.53
C THR A 463 27.64 7.49 24.56
N THR A 464 28.77 6.83 24.60
CA THR A 464 29.18 5.69 23.79
C THR A 464 28.02 4.74 23.46
N PRO A 465 27.68 4.56 22.20
CA PRO A 465 26.71 3.51 21.82
C PRO A 465 27.33 2.14 22.05
N SER A 466 26.57 1.23 22.60
CA SER A 466 26.89 -0.18 22.50
C SER A 466 26.73 -0.56 21.04
N GLY A 467 27.81 -0.90 20.36
CA GLY A 467 27.80 -1.28 18.95
C GLY A 467 26.76 -2.35 18.65
N GLY A 468 25.94 -2.12 17.64
CA GLY A 468 24.97 -3.11 17.17
C GLY A 468 25.70 -4.43 16.90
N THR A 469 25.39 -5.45 17.67
CA THR A 469 26.05 -6.74 17.52
C THR A 469 25.26 -7.56 16.51
N GLY A 470 25.73 -7.58 15.27
CA GLY A 470 25.30 -8.60 14.30
C GLY A 470 25.74 -9.98 14.78
N ARG A 471 24.87 -10.69 15.49
CA ARG A 471 25.13 -12.08 15.91
C ARG A 471 24.34 -13.04 15.03
N GLY A 472 25.03 -14.04 14.49
CA GLY A 472 24.38 -15.12 13.74
C GLY A 472 23.98 -14.78 12.30
N ILE A 473 24.78 -13.96 11.60
CA ILE A 473 24.64 -13.73 10.18
C ILE A 473 25.29 -14.89 9.45
N TRP A 474 24.50 -15.67 8.73
CA TRP A 474 24.97 -16.77 7.90
C TRP A 474 24.69 -16.44 6.43
N VAL A 475 25.74 -16.22 5.66
CA VAL A 475 25.66 -16.10 4.21
C VAL A 475 26.14 -17.42 3.60
N ARG A 476 25.33 -18.08 2.81
CA ARG A 476 25.65 -19.30 2.08
C ARG A 476 25.42 -19.11 0.60
#